data_afec58cc9f1b8e9f5ce53143ee4bc2ec
#
_entry.id   afec58cc9f1b8e9f5ce53143ee4bc2ec
#
_cell.length_a   1.000
_cell.length_b   1.000
_cell.length_c   1.000
_cell.angle_alpha   90.00
_cell.angle_beta   90.00
_cell.angle_gamma   90.00
#
_symmetry.space_group_name_H-M   'P 1'
#
loop_
_entity.id
_entity.type
_entity.pdbx_description
1 polymer ?
#
loop_
_entity_poly.entity_id
_entity_poly.type
_entity_poly.pdbx_seq_one_letter_code
_entity_poly.pdbx_strand_id
1 'polypeptide(L)'
;MLFVICILCAALALWLAATLFLWHRELLEIQKALEDIGAGNLNRRIVTRGPQAIRSIGYGINKIVQQNQQSAIQQKRHEQAYKQLITNLSHDIKTPLASLTGYLEAVENGLVVGQEKEEYLQTAYERAGALRSF
;
A
#
# COMPACT_ATOMS: atom_id res chain seq x y z
N MET A 1 -30.51 -3.66 -61.88
CA MET A 1 -30.79 -2.83 -60.69
C MET A 1 -30.92 -3.69 -59.44
N LEU A 2 -31.86 -4.67 -59.36
CA LEU A 2 -32.08 -5.50 -58.18
C LEU A 2 -30.81 -6.26 -57.74
N PHE A 3 -30.07 -6.84 -58.66
CA PHE A 3 -28.87 -7.62 -58.43
C PHE A 3 -27.73 -6.77 -57.80
N VAL A 4 -27.57 -5.54 -58.21
CA VAL A 4 -26.59 -4.60 -57.64
C VAL A 4 -26.95 -4.23 -56.21
N ILE A 5 -28.25 -4.03 -55.94
CA ILE A 5 -28.75 -3.72 -54.60
C ILE A 5 -28.50 -4.91 -53.64
N CYS A 6 -28.75 -6.16 -54.10
CA CYS A 6 -28.47 -7.35 -53.29
C CYS A 6 -26.98 -7.50 -52.95
N ILE A 7 -26.08 -7.21 -53.90
CA ILE A 7 -24.63 -7.27 -53.64
C ILE A 7 -24.23 -6.19 -52.61
N LEU A 8 -24.74 -4.98 -52.72
CA LEU A 8 -24.47 -3.91 -51.76
C LEU A 8 -24.99 -4.22 -50.37
N CYS A 9 -26.20 -4.79 -50.26
CA CYS A 9 -26.74 -5.23 -48.99
C CYS A 9 -25.93 -6.37 -48.37
N ALA A 10 -25.48 -7.34 -49.14
CA ALA A 10 -24.63 -8.43 -48.68
C ALA A 10 -23.26 -7.89 -48.21
N ALA A 11 -22.65 -7.01 -48.95
CA ALA A 11 -21.38 -6.37 -48.58
C ALA A 11 -21.51 -5.57 -47.27
N LEU A 12 -22.60 -4.81 -47.12
CA LEU A 12 -22.88 -4.06 -45.88
C LEU A 12 -23.10 -5.00 -44.68
N ALA A 13 -23.87 -6.09 -44.89
CA ALA A 13 -24.10 -7.08 -43.82
C ALA A 13 -22.79 -7.74 -43.38
N LEU A 14 -21.92 -8.12 -44.33
CA LEU A 14 -20.62 -8.70 -44.02
C LEU A 14 -19.70 -7.68 -43.27
N TRP A 15 -19.70 -6.42 -43.67
CA TRP A 15 -18.95 -5.39 -42.99
C TRP A 15 -19.44 -5.15 -41.55
N LEU A 16 -20.77 -5.10 -41.34
CA LEU A 16 -21.36 -4.99 -40.00
C LEU A 16 -21.04 -6.20 -39.15
N ALA A 17 -21.15 -7.41 -39.68
CA ALA A 17 -20.80 -8.64 -38.95
C ALA A 17 -19.32 -8.67 -38.54
N ALA A 18 -18.43 -8.25 -39.43
CA ALA A 18 -16.99 -8.16 -39.12
C ALA A 18 -16.70 -7.14 -38.02
N THR A 19 -17.32 -5.95 -38.06
CA THR A 19 -17.15 -4.93 -37.03
C THR A 19 -17.67 -5.39 -35.67
N LEU A 20 -18.85 -6.01 -35.63
CA LEU A 20 -19.42 -6.59 -34.38
C LEU A 20 -18.55 -7.70 -33.82
N PHE A 21 -18.01 -8.57 -34.66
CA PHE A 21 -17.10 -9.64 -34.24
C PHE A 21 -15.80 -9.10 -33.61
N LEU A 22 -15.20 -8.05 -34.21
CA LEU A 22 -14.01 -7.40 -33.66
C LEU A 22 -14.29 -6.75 -32.30
N TRP A 23 -15.44 -6.08 -32.15
CA TRP A 23 -15.83 -5.47 -30.88
C TRP A 23 -16.07 -6.51 -29.78
N HIS A 24 -16.75 -7.60 -30.12
CA HIS A 24 -17.00 -8.69 -29.19
C HIS A 24 -15.68 -9.30 -28.67
N ARG A 25 -14.73 -9.51 -29.57
CA ARG A 25 -13.41 -10.04 -29.20
C ARG A 25 -12.65 -9.09 -28.26
N GLU A 26 -12.69 -7.78 -28.48
CA GLU A 26 -12.06 -6.81 -27.61
C GLU A 26 -12.71 -6.76 -26.21
N LEU A 27 -14.03 -6.88 -26.12
CA LEU A 27 -14.71 -6.93 -24.83
C LEU A 27 -14.33 -8.19 -24.02
N LEU A 28 -14.16 -9.34 -24.69
CA LEU A 28 -13.68 -10.56 -24.03
C LEU A 28 -12.23 -10.41 -23.50
N GLU A 29 -11.38 -9.66 -24.21
CA GLU A 29 -10.03 -9.38 -23.71
C GLU A 29 -10.03 -8.47 -22.47
N ILE A 30 -10.90 -7.48 -22.44
CA ILE A 30 -11.10 -6.63 -21.25
C ILE A 30 -11.61 -7.47 -20.07
N GLN A 31 -12.60 -8.34 -20.30
CA GLN A 31 -13.15 -9.22 -19.27
C GLN A 31 -12.04 -10.10 -18.66
N LYS A 32 -11.25 -10.79 -19.48
CA LYS A 32 -10.13 -11.62 -19.00
C LYS A 32 -9.11 -10.80 -18.22
N ALA A 33 -8.79 -9.59 -18.68
CA ALA A 33 -7.86 -8.73 -17.96
C ALA A 33 -8.42 -8.29 -16.59
N LEU A 34 -9.73 -8.05 -16.49
CA LEU A 34 -10.40 -7.73 -15.23
C LEU A 34 -10.41 -8.93 -14.27
N GLU A 35 -10.62 -10.15 -14.78
CA GLU A 35 -10.54 -11.39 -14.01
C GLU A 35 -9.12 -11.58 -13.45
N ASP A 36 -8.08 -11.40 -14.28
CA ASP A 36 -6.68 -11.47 -13.86
C ASP A 36 -6.35 -10.44 -12.76
N ILE A 37 -6.81 -9.19 -12.93
CA ILE A 37 -6.65 -8.12 -11.94
C ILE A 37 -7.39 -8.46 -10.65
N GLY A 38 -8.62 -8.98 -10.75
CA GLY A 38 -9.42 -9.44 -9.61
C GLY A 38 -8.79 -10.62 -8.86
N ALA A 39 -8.05 -11.48 -9.56
CA ALA A 39 -7.25 -12.56 -8.99
C ALA A 39 -5.93 -12.08 -8.34
N GLY A 40 -5.68 -10.75 -8.33
CA GLY A 40 -4.50 -10.15 -7.68
C GLY A 40 -3.33 -9.85 -8.62
N ASN A 41 -3.44 -10.11 -9.93
CA ASN A 41 -2.41 -9.75 -10.90
C ASN A 41 -2.50 -8.27 -11.30
N LEU A 42 -2.12 -7.39 -10.38
CA LEU A 42 -2.16 -5.94 -10.59
C LEU A 42 -1.15 -5.43 -11.64
N ASN A 43 -0.25 -6.28 -12.16
CA ASN A 43 0.67 -5.91 -13.24
C ASN A 43 0.03 -6.03 -14.63
N ARG A 44 -1.13 -6.69 -14.73
CA ARG A 44 -1.88 -6.79 -15.98
C ARG A 44 -2.33 -5.41 -16.44
N ARG A 45 -2.10 -5.09 -17.71
CA ARG A 45 -2.57 -3.85 -18.35
C ARG A 45 -3.56 -4.19 -19.44
N ILE A 46 -4.62 -3.39 -19.52
CA ILE A 46 -5.62 -3.48 -20.59
C ILE A 46 -5.09 -2.65 -21.76
N VAL A 47 -4.86 -3.32 -22.89
CA VAL A 47 -4.48 -2.69 -24.16
C VAL A 47 -5.58 -2.96 -25.15
N THR A 48 -6.34 -1.92 -25.53
CA THR A 48 -7.43 -2.00 -26.50
C THR A 48 -7.09 -1.23 -27.75
N ARG A 49 -7.48 -1.78 -28.90
CA ARG A 49 -7.33 -1.17 -30.23
C ARG A 49 -8.68 -0.74 -30.83
N GLY A 50 -9.76 -0.95 -30.11
CA GLY A 50 -11.14 -0.69 -30.52
C GLY A 50 -11.50 0.80 -30.58
N PRO A 51 -12.81 1.08 -30.71
CA PRO A 51 -13.34 2.44 -30.73
C PRO A 51 -12.90 3.27 -29.52
N GLN A 52 -12.95 4.59 -29.67
CA GLN A 52 -12.50 5.54 -28.65
C GLN A 52 -13.17 5.27 -27.28
N ALA A 53 -14.44 4.89 -27.26
CA ALA A 53 -15.16 4.55 -26.03
C ALA A 53 -14.52 3.35 -25.27
N ILE A 54 -14.17 2.28 -25.98
CA ILE A 54 -13.54 1.09 -25.41
C ILE A 54 -12.12 1.42 -24.91
N ARG A 55 -11.37 2.21 -25.67
CA ARG A 55 -10.02 2.67 -25.27
C ARG A 55 -10.08 3.52 -24.00
N SER A 56 -11.06 4.42 -23.89
CA SER A 56 -11.21 5.26 -22.70
C SER A 56 -11.53 4.43 -21.44
N ILE A 57 -12.33 3.37 -21.56
CA ILE A 57 -12.61 2.43 -20.48
C ILE A 57 -11.33 1.69 -20.06
N GLY A 58 -10.58 1.12 -21.00
CA GLY A 58 -9.30 0.45 -20.71
C GLY A 58 -8.30 1.36 -20.02
N TYR A 59 -8.19 2.62 -20.47
CA TYR A 59 -7.35 3.63 -19.82
C TYR A 59 -7.82 3.94 -18.38
N GLY A 60 -9.14 4.12 -18.19
CA GLY A 60 -9.72 4.36 -16.88
C GLY A 60 -9.42 3.24 -15.88
N ILE A 61 -9.60 2.00 -16.30
CA ILE A 61 -9.30 0.82 -15.47
C ILE A 61 -7.80 0.77 -15.14
N ASN A 62 -6.91 0.95 -16.12
CA ASN A 62 -5.47 0.96 -15.87
C ASN A 62 -5.07 2.05 -14.87
N LYS A 63 -5.71 3.23 -14.93
CA LYS A 63 -5.48 4.32 -13.98
C LYS A 63 -5.91 3.94 -12.56
N ILE A 64 -7.08 3.32 -12.41
CA ILE A 64 -7.58 2.84 -11.11
C ILE A 64 -6.64 1.78 -10.52
N VAL A 65 -6.21 0.81 -11.32
CA VAL A 65 -5.25 -0.22 -10.89
C VAL A 65 -3.93 0.40 -10.43
N GLN A 66 -3.42 1.38 -11.19
CA GLN A 66 -2.19 2.08 -10.84
C GLN A 66 -2.34 2.87 -9.52
N GLN A 67 -3.46 3.56 -9.32
CA GLN A 67 -3.74 4.28 -8.07
C GLN A 67 -3.82 3.32 -6.87
N ASN A 68 -4.50 2.18 -7.03
CA ASN A 68 -4.57 1.16 -5.98
C ASN A 68 -3.19 0.59 -5.63
N GLN A 69 -2.34 0.31 -6.63
CA GLN A 69 -0.96 -0.13 -6.39
C GLN A 69 -0.15 0.91 -5.61
N GLN A 70 -0.26 2.20 -5.99
CA GLN A 70 0.43 3.29 -5.30
C GLN A 70 -0.06 3.43 -3.85
N SER A 71 -1.38 3.36 -3.63
CA SER A 71 -1.96 3.41 -2.28
C SER A 71 -1.48 2.24 -1.41
N ALA A 72 -1.45 1.02 -1.95
CA ALA A 72 -0.95 -0.15 -1.23
C ALA A 72 0.53 -0.03 -0.85
N ILE A 73 1.37 0.52 -1.76
CA ILE A 73 2.79 0.78 -1.48
C ILE A 73 2.94 1.83 -0.38
N GLN A 74 2.17 2.92 -0.44
CA GLN A 74 2.19 3.97 0.59
C GLN A 74 1.76 3.42 1.94
N GLN A 75 0.67 2.65 1.99
CA GLN A 75 0.20 2.02 3.22
C GLN A 75 1.27 1.12 3.85
N LYS A 76 1.94 0.31 3.04
CA LYS A 76 3.03 -0.55 3.51
C LYS A 76 4.21 0.26 4.06
N ARG A 77 4.56 1.38 3.41
CA ARG A 77 5.60 2.30 3.90
C ARG A 77 5.21 2.93 5.24
N HIS A 78 3.97 3.39 5.38
CA HIS A 78 3.47 3.93 6.64
C HIS A 78 3.51 2.89 7.77
N GLU A 79 3.09 1.66 7.49
CA GLU A 79 3.14 0.56 8.46
C GLU A 79 4.58 0.27 8.91
N GLN A 80 5.53 0.24 7.96
CA GLN A 80 6.94 0.03 8.28
C GLN A 80 7.52 1.18 9.11
N ALA A 81 7.22 2.43 8.73
CA ALA A 81 7.66 3.61 9.47
C ALA A 81 7.08 3.63 10.89
N TYR A 82 5.80 3.27 11.04
CA TYR A 82 5.15 3.15 12.34
C TYR A 82 5.80 2.08 13.22
N LYS A 83 6.06 0.88 12.67
CA LYS A 83 6.77 -0.20 13.39
C LYS A 83 8.16 0.25 13.85
N GLN A 84 8.89 0.95 12.99
CA GLN A 84 10.21 1.46 13.31
C GLN A 84 10.15 2.53 14.41
N LEU A 85 9.18 3.45 14.35
CA LEU A 85 8.94 4.45 15.37
C LEU A 85 8.68 3.80 16.74
N ILE A 86 7.79 2.82 16.80
CA ILE A 86 7.47 2.09 18.05
C ILE A 86 8.70 1.36 18.58
N THR A 87 9.49 0.73 17.71
CA THR A 87 10.72 0.04 18.11
C THR A 87 11.73 1.01 18.70
N ASN A 88 11.97 2.14 18.03
CA ASN A 88 12.90 3.16 18.52
C ASN A 88 12.43 3.76 19.84
N LEU A 89 11.15 4.13 19.93
CA LEU A 89 10.57 4.66 21.17
C LEU A 89 10.69 3.68 22.32
N SER A 90 10.44 2.38 22.07
CA SER A 90 10.59 1.33 23.09
C SER A 90 12.03 1.21 23.57
N HIS A 91 13.01 1.31 22.67
CA HIS A 91 14.43 1.30 23.01
C HIS A 91 14.81 2.54 23.83
N ASP A 92 14.34 3.72 23.40
CA ASP A 92 14.68 4.99 24.03
C ASP A 92 14.04 5.16 25.42
N ILE A 93 12.92 4.50 25.68
CA ILE A 93 12.32 4.38 27.01
C ILE A 93 13.03 3.32 27.86
N LYS A 94 13.36 2.17 27.29
CA LYS A 94 13.97 1.04 28.02
C LYS A 94 15.31 1.41 28.66
N THR A 95 16.13 2.19 27.94
CA THR A 95 17.47 2.59 28.41
C THR A 95 17.44 3.43 29.69
N PRO A 96 16.72 4.56 29.78
CA PRO A 96 16.64 5.33 31.01
C PRO A 96 15.88 4.59 32.12
N LEU A 97 14.89 3.75 31.77
CA LEU A 97 14.16 2.94 32.75
C LEU A 97 15.09 1.88 33.40
N ALA A 98 15.91 1.16 32.62
CA ALA A 98 16.87 0.22 33.15
C ALA A 98 17.91 0.90 34.06
N SER A 99 18.38 2.09 33.69
CA SER A 99 19.28 2.90 34.50
C SER A 99 18.63 3.31 35.83
N LEU A 100 17.37 3.82 35.76
CA LEU A 100 16.60 4.19 36.96
C LEU A 100 16.44 2.99 37.91
N THR A 101 16.03 1.84 37.36
CA THR A 101 15.85 0.62 38.15
C THR A 101 17.17 0.20 38.79
N GLY A 102 18.28 0.22 38.08
CA GLY A 102 19.59 -0.11 38.60
C GLY A 102 20.04 0.76 39.77
N TYR A 103 19.81 2.09 39.71
CA TYR A 103 20.11 2.97 40.84
C TYR A 103 19.24 2.68 42.07
N LEU A 104 17.94 2.44 41.87
CA LEU A 104 17.04 2.12 42.96
C LEU A 104 17.34 0.76 43.59
N GLU A 105 17.68 -0.25 42.80
CA GLU A 105 18.09 -1.58 43.31
C GLU A 105 19.40 -1.50 44.12
N ALA A 106 20.37 -0.70 43.70
CA ALA A 106 21.60 -0.47 44.46
C ALA A 106 21.34 0.15 45.84
N VAL A 107 20.42 1.09 45.92
CA VAL A 107 20.00 1.72 47.17
C VAL A 107 19.22 0.71 48.05
N GLU A 108 18.27 -0.03 47.48
CA GLU A 108 17.44 -1.00 48.22
C GLU A 108 18.26 -2.14 48.79
N ASN A 109 19.21 -2.65 48.02
CA ASN A 109 20.09 -3.75 48.46
C ASN A 109 21.25 -3.30 49.39
N GLY A 110 21.30 -2.01 49.73
CA GLY A 110 22.32 -1.48 50.64
C GLY A 110 23.73 -1.47 50.04
N LEU A 111 23.86 -1.52 48.73
CA LEU A 111 25.13 -1.49 48.00
C LEU A 111 25.82 -0.12 48.10
N VAL A 112 25.03 0.92 48.36
CA VAL A 112 25.49 2.30 48.54
C VAL A 112 24.94 2.88 49.84
N VAL A 113 25.76 3.64 50.57
CA VAL A 113 25.41 4.19 51.90
C VAL A 113 25.88 5.65 52.04
N GLY A 114 25.32 6.39 52.99
CA GLY A 114 25.73 7.77 53.29
C GLY A 114 25.49 8.69 52.08
N GLN A 115 26.45 9.50 51.74
CA GLN A 115 26.38 10.50 50.69
C GLN A 115 26.18 9.89 49.28
N GLU A 116 26.77 8.74 49.03
CA GLU A 116 26.64 8.00 47.76
C GLU A 116 25.18 7.57 47.51
N LYS A 117 24.47 7.15 48.56
CA LYS A 117 23.04 6.82 48.49
C LYS A 117 22.20 8.03 48.03
N GLU A 118 22.52 9.22 48.55
CA GLU A 118 21.79 10.43 48.16
C GLU A 118 22.05 10.82 46.69
N GLU A 119 23.30 10.67 46.21
CA GLU A 119 23.66 10.87 44.81
C GLU A 119 22.96 9.91 43.87
N TYR A 120 22.81 8.60 44.26
CA TYR A 120 22.07 7.60 43.49
C TYR A 120 20.58 7.93 43.41
N LEU A 121 19.98 8.37 44.52
CA LEU A 121 18.56 8.79 44.53
C LEU A 121 18.34 10.03 43.70
N GLN A 122 19.24 11.01 43.75
CA GLN A 122 19.14 12.21 42.93
C GLN A 122 19.24 11.88 41.41
N THR A 123 20.19 10.99 41.07
CA THR A 123 20.36 10.52 39.69
C THR A 123 19.11 9.76 39.20
N ALA A 124 18.55 8.90 40.05
CA ALA A 124 17.30 8.20 39.74
C ALA A 124 16.15 9.17 39.51
N TYR A 125 16.03 10.22 40.30
CA TYR A 125 15.01 11.27 40.13
C TYR A 125 15.16 12.01 38.81
N GLU A 126 16.39 12.37 38.41
CA GLU A 126 16.68 13.03 37.13
C GLU A 126 16.33 12.12 35.94
N ARG A 127 16.65 10.82 36.02
CA ARG A 127 16.28 9.83 34.99
C ARG A 127 14.78 9.66 34.85
N ALA A 128 14.07 9.66 36.00
CA ALA A 128 12.58 9.63 36.00
C ALA A 128 12.00 10.91 35.38
N GLY A 129 12.61 12.08 35.66
CA GLY A 129 12.23 13.35 35.05
C GLY A 129 12.39 13.36 33.53
N ALA A 130 13.46 12.79 33.02
CA ALA A 130 13.70 12.66 31.59
C ALA A 130 12.63 11.79 30.91
N LEU A 131 12.16 10.71 31.57
CA LEU A 131 11.06 9.87 31.03
C LEU A 131 9.71 10.61 30.93
N ARG A 132 9.49 11.65 31.74
CA ARG A 132 8.26 12.44 31.70
C ARG A 132 8.18 13.36 30.50
N SER A 133 9.27 13.61 29.79
CA SER A 133 9.36 14.47 28.60
C SER A 133 9.16 13.73 27.26
N PHE A 134 8.96 12.39 27.28
CA PHE A 134 8.55 11.58 26.16
C PHE A 134 7.03 11.50 26.07
#